data_57f49746f463ff2654eede1de2fa74b1
#
_entry.id   57f49746f463ff2654eede1de2fa74b1
#
_cell.length_a   1.000
_cell.length_b   1.000
_cell.length_c   1.000
_cell.angle_alpha   90.00
_cell.angle_beta   90.00
_cell.angle_gamma   90.00
#
_symmetry.space_group_name_H-M   'P 1'
#
loop_
_entity.id
_entity.type
_entity.pdbx_description
1 polymer ?
#
loop_
_entity_poly.entity_id
_entity_poly.type
_entity_poly.pdbx_seq_one_letter_code
_entity_poly.pdbx_strand_id
1 'polypeptide(L)'
;MQMDNRLYKLMDWPSIEEIVYSESSHPKRILGGHRVKEGFLIQVFRPDAVQISVSVSERKKNVQMEKVDDAGFFAALIPLKKSVKYVLNIEDKQGHTIRCTDPYSMDDYEDTDTLFNKFIEGTEDKAYRLFGGHECEKDGVSGTLFRTWAPYALRVSVVGDFNNWDGRIYQMERITENGIYELFIPGLCAGTEYMYEMKFHGRETAIKADPYAMEATRYADAHSVVTKSDVTDKSQAAKSTNTGAAKKKTFAKSVNKGAVSVLEVKLKDIADIIGTDAAYGTIADKLIEYVKAAGYTHIQIMSDDGVFSHKGYSYAAASYYVPLTKYGSAEDFKQLVNSLHKAG
;
A
#
# COMPACT_ATOMS: atom_id res chain seq x y z
N MET A 1 1.19 34.65 -17.00
CA MET A 1 0.93 34.04 -18.32
C MET A 1 -0.57 33.93 -18.48
N GLN A 2 -1.14 34.41 -19.59
CA GLN A 2 -2.61 34.46 -19.71
C GLN A 2 -3.05 33.07 -20.19
N MET A 3 -3.81 32.35 -19.37
CA MET A 3 -4.34 31.03 -19.68
C MET A 3 -5.17 31.01 -20.95
N ASP A 4 -5.06 29.95 -21.78
CA ASP A 4 -5.94 29.81 -22.94
C ASP A 4 -7.41 29.82 -22.49
N ASN A 5 -8.18 30.76 -23.00
CA ASN A 5 -9.60 30.93 -22.63
C ASN A 5 -10.46 29.67 -22.92
N ARG A 6 -10.01 28.79 -23.82
CA ARG A 6 -10.68 27.52 -24.12
C ARG A 6 -10.43 26.49 -22.98
N LEU A 7 -9.17 26.40 -22.51
CA LEU A 7 -8.79 25.51 -21.43
C LEU A 7 -9.50 25.93 -20.13
N TYR A 8 -9.52 27.26 -19.83
CA TYR A 8 -10.19 27.77 -18.64
C TYR A 8 -11.67 27.37 -18.53
N LYS A 9 -12.39 27.38 -19.65
CA LYS A 9 -13.82 27.01 -19.71
C LYS A 9 -14.09 25.50 -19.51
N LEU A 10 -13.07 24.65 -19.64
CA LEU A 10 -13.16 23.21 -19.44
C LEU A 10 -12.80 22.78 -18.02
N MET A 11 -12.27 23.71 -17.21
CA MET A 11 -11.84 23.43 -15.85
C MET A 11 -13.03 23.37 -14.89
N ASP A 12 -13.15 22.29 -14.15
CA ASP A 12 -14.03 22.20 -12.97
C ASP A 12 -13.29 22.71 -11.74
N TRP A 13 -13.30 24.03 -11.57
CA TRP A 13 -12.52 24.70 -10.53
C TRP A 13 -12.82 24.21 -9.12
N PRO A 14 -14.07 23.98 -8.68
CA PRO A 14 -14.35 23.43 -7.37
C PRO A 14 -13.66 22.11 -7.12
N SER A 15 -13.74 21.18 -8.07
CA SER A 15 -13.09 19.86 -7.94
C SER A 15 -11.56 19.94 -8.06
N ILE A 16 -11.02 20.91 -8.82
CA ILE A 16 -9.57 21.17 -8.86
C ILE A 16 -9.09 21.70 -7.50
N GLU A 17 -9.83 22.59 -6.86
CA GLU A 17 -9.52 23.10 -5.53
C GLU A 17 -9.48 21.94 -4.50
N GLU A 18 -10.43 20.98 -4.56
CA GLU A 18 -10.41 19.79 -3.71
C GLU A 18 -9.11 18.99 -3.89
N ILE A 19 -8.61 18.85 -5.13
CA ILE A 19 -7.33 18.18 -5.41
C ILE A 19 -6.16 18.98 -4.82
N VAL A 20 -6.12 20.28 -5.08
CA VAL A 20 -5.03 21.19 -4.63
C VAL A 20 -4.95 21.24 -3.10
N TYR A 21 -6.09 21.30 -2.42
CA TYR A 21 -6.17 21.29 -0.94
C TYR A 21 -6.13 19.88 -0.35
N SER A 22 -5.98 18.85 -1.19
CA SER A 22 -5.94 17.46 -0.78
C SER A 22 -7.18 17.03 0.02
N GLU A 23 -8.35 17.33 -0.48
CA GLU A 23 -9.66 17.04 0.14
C GLU A 23 -10.53 16.12 -0.71
N SER A 24 -10.08 15.78 -1.91
CA SER A 24 -10.81 14.86 -2.79
C SER A 24 -10.62 13.41 -2.38
N SER A 25 -11.74 12.68 -2.30
CA SER A 25 -11.74 11.22 -2.21
C SER A 25 -11.83 10.55 -3.60
N HIS A 26 -12.03 11.34 -4.66
CA HIS A 26 -12.21 10.85 -6.03
C HIS A 26 -11.29 11.59 -7.02
N PRO A 27 -9.95 11.53 -6.84
CA PRO A 27 -9.01 12.27 -7.69
C PRO A 27 -9.10 11.91 -9.18
N LYS A 28 -9.47 10.68 -9.52
CA LYS A 28 -9.63 10.23 -10.91
C LYS A 28 -10.75 10.92 -11.67
N ARG A 29 -11.67 11.58 -11.00
CA ARG A 29 -12.70 12.40 -11.67
C ARG A 29 -12.10 13.59 -12.41
N ILE A 30 -10.97 14.07 -11.92
CA ILE A 30 -10.26 15.26 -12.44
C ILE A 30 -8.90 14.87 -13.02
N LEU A 31 -8.08 14.16 -12.26
CA LEU A 31 -6.74 13.79 -12.70
C LEU A 31 -6.78 12.68 -13.76
N GLY A 32 -5.77 12.69 -14.64
CA GLY A 32 -5.72 11.76 -15.76
C GLY A 32 -6.22 12.35 -17.06
N GLY A 33 -6.65 11.48 -17.98
CA GLY A 33 -7.11 11.86 -19.31
C GLY A 33 -8.61 11.66 -19.50
N HIS A 34 -9.34 12.71 -19.84
CA HIS A 34 -10.80 12.71 -19.97
C HIS A 34 -11.25 13.15 -21.37
N ARG A 35 -12.27 12.48 -21.90
CA ARG A 35 -12.89 12.91 -23.16
C ARG A 35 -13.83 14.08 -22.89
N VAL A 36 -13.59 15.18 -23.61
CA VAL A 36 -14.44 16.34 -23.62
C VAL A 36 -14.92 16.64 -25.05
N LYS A 37 -15.87 17.55 -25.21
CA LYS A 37 -16.43 17.89 -26.53
C LYS A 37 -15.35 18.43 -27.48
N GLU A 38 -14.38 19.16 -26.94
CA GLU A 38 -13.30 19.84 -27.65
C GLU A 38 -12.12 18.90 -27.97
N GLY A 39 -12.03 17.73 -27.32
CA GLY A 39 -10.92 16.80 -27.53
C GLY A 39 -10.69 15.83 -26.39
N PHE A 40 -9.43 15.59 -26.06
CA PHE A 40 -8.97 14.80 -24.93
C PHE A 40 -8.20 15.71 -23.96
N LEU A 41 -8.78 15.95 -22.78
CA LEU A 41 -8.23 16.80 -21.74
C LEU A 41 -7.39 15.95 -20.79
N ILE A 42 -6.13 16.33 -20.60
CA ILE A 42 -5.22 15.69 -19.64
C ILE A 42 -4.96 16.68 -18.50
N GLN A 43 -5.17 16.25 -17.27
CA GLN A 43 -5.03 17.05 -16.06
C GLN A 43 -4.11 16.34 -15.07
N VAL A 44 -3.12 17.05 -14.55
CA VAL A 44 -2.07 16.49 -13.67
C VAL A 44 -1.80 17.46 -12.52
N PHE A 45 -1.74 16.95 -11.31
CA PHE A 45 -1.33 17.71 -10.14
C PHE A 45 0.06 17.26 -9.67
N ARG A 46 1.04 18.14 -9.84
CA ARG A 46 2.45 17.91 -9.48
C ARG A 46 3.04 19.20 -8.89
N PRO A 47 2.92 19.40 -7.56
CA PRO A 47 3.43 20.59 -6.87
C PRO A 47 4.96 20.71 -6.90
N ASP A 48 5.66 19.62 -7.16
CA ASP A 48 7.11 19.53 -7.32
C ASP A 48 7.60 19.92 -8.71
N ALA A 49 6.72 19.93 -9.73
CA ALA A 49 7.07 20.20 -11.11
C ALA A 49 7.14 21.70 -11.43
N VAL A 50 8.12 22.05 -12.27
CA VAL A 50 8.21 23.38 -12.92
C VAL A 50 7.50 23.34 -14.27
N GLN A 51 7.66 22.25 -15.00
CA GLN A 51 7.15 22.09 -16.34
C GLN A 51 6.74 20.63 -16.59
N ILE A 52 5.65 20.45 -17.31
CA ILE A 52 5.19 19.10 -17.72
C ILE A 52 4.88 19.13 -19.22
N SER A 53 5.33 18.10 -19.93
CA SER A 53 4.89 17.84 -21.30
C SER A 53 4.37 16.41 -21.47
N VAL A 54 3.47 16.24 -22.41
CA VAL A 54 2.80 14.96 -22.70
C VAL A 54 3.29 14.41 -24.03
N SER A 55 3.81 13.17 -24.00
CA SER A 55 4.10 12.38 -25.21
C SER A 55 2.88 11.53 -25.54
N VAL A 56 2.28 11.75 -26.69
CA VAL A 56 1.11 11.00 -27.18
C VAL A 56 1.53 10.13 -28.36
N SER A 57 1.13 8.85 -28.37
CA SER A 57 1.57 7.87 -29.38
C SER A 57 1.26 8.31 -30.83
N GLU A 58 0.16 9.02 -31.03
CA GLU A 58 -0.29 9.50 -32.33
C GLU A 58 0.37 10.79 -32.79
N ARG A 59 1.24 11.39 -31.97
CA ARG A 59 1.90 12.66 -32.29
C ARG A 59 3.41 12.55 -32.27
N LYS A 60 4.06 13.15 -33.27
CA LYS A 60 5.55 13.20 -33.35
C LYS A 60 6.18 14.17 -32.34
N LYS A 61 5.45 15.14 -31.83
CA LYS A 61 5.96 16.16 -30.91
C LYS A 61 5.19 16.10 -29.58
N ASN A 62 5.91 16.27 -28.48
CA ASN A 62 5.33 16.44 -27.17
C ASN A 62 4.42 17.68 -27.14
N VAL A 63 3.37 17.59 -26.35
CA VAL A 63 2.46 18.70 -26.08
C VAL A 63 2.81 19.29 -24.73
N GLN A 64 3.14 20.57 -24.70
CA GLN A 64 3.40 21.28 -23.45
C GLN A 64 2.11 21.44 -22.68
N MET A 65 2.10 21.10 -21.39
CA MET A 65 0.98 21.38 -20.51
C MET A 65 1.05 22.84 -20.01
N GLU A 66 -0.10 23.44 -19.86
CA GLU A 66 -0.23 24.76 -19.24
C GLU A 66 -0.35 24.60 -17.73
N LYS A 67 0.44 25.34 -16.96
CA LYS A 67 0.29 25.45 -15.51
C LYS A 67 -0.90 26.37 -15.23
N VAL A 68 -2.02 25.79 -14.83
CA VAL A 68 -3.29 26.51 -14.65
C VAL A 68 -3.52 26.99 -13.22
N ASP A 69 -2.75 26.43 -12.26
CA ASP A 69 -2.76 26.87 -10.86
C ASP A 69 -1.33 26.85 -10.29
N ASP A 70 -1.01 27.87 -9.50
CA ASP A 70 0.33 28.07 -8.94
C ASP A 70 0.75 26.97 -7.95
N ALA A 71 -0.21 26.25 -7.36
CA ALA A 71 0.05 25.11 -6.50
C ALA A 71 0.64 23.89 -7.25
N GLY A 72 0.64 23.92 -8.60
CA GLY A 72 1.20 22.85 -9.44
C GLY A 72 0.16 22.04 -10.18
N PHE A 73 -0.98 22.60 -10.51
CA PHE A 73 -1.97 21.97 -11.37
C PHE A 73 -1.69 22.30 -12.84
N PHE A 74 -1.56 21.27 -13.66
CA PHE A 74 -1.24 21.36 -15.08
C PHE A 74 -2.36 20.74 -15.93
N ALA A 75 -2.63 21.35 -17.08
CA ALA A 75 -3.61 20.82 -18.02
C ALA A 75 -3.17 20.98 -19.47
N ALA A 76 -3.62 20.05 -20.33
CA ALA A 76 -3.44 20.15 -21.78
C ALA A 76 -4.67 19.61 -22.51
N LEU A 77 -5.11 20.32 -23.54
CA LEU A 77 -6.17 19.86 -24.44
C LEU A 77 -5.54 19.31 -25.72
N ILE A 78 -5.71 18.01 -25.91
CA ILE A 78 -5.27 17.32 -27.14
C ILE A 78 -6.47 17.27 -28.11
N PRO A 79 -6.38 17.84 -29.33
CA PRO A 79 -7.48 17.87 -30.27
C PRO A 79 -7.68 16.51 -30.98
N LEU A 80 -7.96 15.47 -30.19
CA LEU A 80 -8.26 14.13 -30.61
C LEU A 80 -9.57 13.68 -29.96
N LYS A 81 -10.51 13.18 -30.76
CA LYS A 81 -11.85 12.76 -30.28
C LYS A 81 -11.89 11.38 -29.63
N LYS A 82 -10.75 10.70 -29.47
CA LYS A 82 -10.62 9.38 -28.84
C LYS A 82 -9.70 9.46 -27.64
N SER A 83 -9.85 8.54 -26.71
CA SER A 83 -8.87 8.32 -25.64
C SER A 83 -7.55 7.90 -26.25
N VAL A 84 -6.44 8.43 -25.73
CA VAL A 84 -5.10 8.13 -26.21
C VAL A 84 -4.22 7.70 -25.04
N LYS A 85 -3.33 6.76 -25.29
CA LYS A 85 -2.26 6.44 -24.36
C LYS A 85 -1.21 7.54 -24.42
N TYR A 86 -0.75 7.99 -23.26
CA TYR A 86 0.23 9.05 -23.15
C TYR A 86 1.23 8.76 -22.03
N VAL A 87 2.33 9.49 -22.05
CA VAL A 87 3.38 9.44 -21.03
C VAL A 87 3.71 10.89 -20.64
N LEU A 88 3.90 11.11 -19.36
CA LEU A 88 4.30 12.41 -18.81
C LEU A 88 5.82 12.54 -18.84
N ASN A 89 6.31 13.71 -19.20
CA ASN A 89 7.68 14.14 -19.00
C ASN A 89 7.63 15.34 -18.03
N ILE A 90 8.08 15.11 -16.82
CA ILE A 90 7.96 16.04 -15.69
C ILE A 90 9.35 16.58 -15.38
N GLU A 91 9.49 17.91 -15.42
CA GLU A 91 10.71 18.60 -15.06
C GLU A 91 10.56 19.20 -13.65
N ASP A 92 11.50 18.87 -12.76
CA ASP A 92 11.56 19.40 -11.40
C ASP A 92 12.28 20.75 -11.32
N LYS A 93 12.36 21.33 -10.11
CA LYS A 93 13.05 22.60 -9.83
C LYS A 93 14.57 22.53 -10.00
N GLN A 94 15.14 21.35 -10.05
CA GLN A 94 16.56 21.09 -10.27
C GLN A 94 16.90 20.88 -11.75
N GLY A 95 15.90 20.84 -12.64
CA GLY A 95 16.05 20.60 -14.07
C GLY A 95 16.14 19.11 -14.42
N HIS A 96 15.89 18.19 -13.50
CA HIS A 96 15.79 16.77 -13.80
C HIS A 96 14.47 16.48 -14.50
N THR A 97 14.51 15.67 -15.53
CA THR A 97 13.30 15.24 -16.25
C THR A 97 13.02 13.76 -15.96
N ILE A 98 11.84 13.48 -15.43
CA ILE A 98 11.33 12.14 -15.21
C ILE A 98 10.28 11.82 -16.27
N ARG A 99 10.44 10.68 -16.93
CA ARG A 99 9.43 10.15 -17.85
C ARG A 99 8.67 9.01 -17.18
N CYS A 100 7.36 9.16 -17.01
CA CYS A 100 6.53 8.20 -16.30
C CYS A 100 5.15 8.06 -16.93
N THR A 101 4.52 6.90 -16.72
CA THR A 101 3.08 6.71 -16.99
C THR A 101 2.30 7.42 -15.89
N ASP A 102 1.22 8.09 -16.28
CA ASP A 102 0.34 8.75 -15.32
C ASP A 102 -0.46 7.71 -14.53
N PRO A 103 -0.38 7.67 -13.20
CA PRO A 103 -1.16 6.73 -12.37
C PRO A 103 -2.68 6.83 -12.61
N TYR A 104 -3.17 8.04 -12.89
CA TYR A 104 -4.59 8.31 -13.08
C TYR A 104 -5.07 8.02 -14.51
N SER A 105 -4.17 7.67 -15.43
CA SER A 105 -4.51 7.20 -16.78
C SER A 105 -4.84 5.72 -16.87
N MET A 106 -4.62 4.98 -15.78
CA MET A 106 -4.84 3.54 -15.73
C MET A 106 -6.31 3.26 -15.36
N ASP A 107 -6.92 2.30 -16.07
CA ASP A 107 -8.27 1.86 -15.77
C ASP A 107 -8.36 1.28 -14.35
N ASP A 108 -9.56 1.22 -13.76
CA ASP A 108 -9.74 0.57 -12.46
C ASP A 108 -9.53 -0.93 -12.56
N TYR A 109 -9.21 -1.58 -11.45
CA TYR A 109 -9.15 -3.04 -11.40
C TYR A 109 -10.57 -3.60 -11.49
N GLU A 110 -10.78 -4.49 -12.46
CA GLU A 110 -12.04 -5.20 -12.60
C GLU A 110 -12.19 -6.31 -11.54
N ASP A 111 -13.43 -6.54 -11.10
CA ASP A 111 -13.92 -7.75 -10.40
C ASP A 111 -13.38 -8.02 -8.98
N THR A 112 -13.26 -6.98 -8.15
CA THR A 112 -12.96 -7.15 -6.73
C THR A 112 -14.18 -7.00 -5.81
N ASP A 113 -15.34 -6.64 -6.34
CA ASP A 113 -16.57 -6.38 -5.55
C ASP A 113 -16.93 -7.55 -4.63
N THR A 114 -16.84 -8.77 -5.12
CA THR A 114 -17.13 -9.97 -4.30
C THR A 114 -16.18 -10.12 -3.12
N LEU A 115 -14.88 -9.83 -3.30
CA LEU A 115 -13.88 -9.91 -2.23
C LEU A 115 -14.02 -8.74 -1.26
N PHE A 116 -14.31 -7.54 -1.77
CA PHE A 116 -14.58 -6.38 -0.92
C PHE A 116 -15.83 -6.60 -0.06
N ASN A 117 -16.89 -7.15 -0.61
CA ASN A 117 -18.09 -7.50 0.15
C ASN A 117 -17.79 -8.53 1.24
N LYS A 118 -17.07 -9.61 0.94
CA LYS A 118 -16.62 -10.59 1.94
C LYS A 118 -15.78 -9.96 3.05
N PHE A 119 -14.89 -9.03 2.69
CA PHE A 119 -14.09 -8.30 3.69
C PHE A 119 -14.99 -7.46 4.61
N ILE A 120 -15.92 -6.69 4.06
CA ILE A 120 -16.86 -5.87 4.83
C ILE A 120 -17.78 -6.73 5.70
N GLU A 121 -18.19 -7.89 5.22
CA GLU A 121 -18.98 -8.88 5.98
C GLU A 121 -18.16 -9.63 7.04
N GLY A 122 -16.83 -9.44 7.07
CA GLY A 122 -15.93 -10.14 8.00
C GLY A 122 -15.72 -11.63 7.68
N THR A 123 -15.96 -12.04 6.46
CA THR A 123 -15.82 -13.44 6.01
C THR A 123 -14.56 -13.70 5.16
N GLU A 124 -13.77 -12.64 4.86
CA GLU A 124 -12.50 -12.77 4.14
C GLU A 124 -11.34 -12.97 5.13
N ASP A 125 -10.78 -14.17 5.17
CA ASP A 125 -9.69 -14.56 6.07
C ASP A 125 -8.29 -14.23 5.54
N LYS A 126 -8.18 -13.75 4.27
CA LYS A 126 -6.92 -13.45 3.60
C LYS A 126 -6.87 -12.01 3.11
N ALA A 127 -7.36 -11.09 3.94
CA ALA A 127 -7.41 -9.67 3.62
C ALA A 127 -6.06 -9.08 3.18
N TYR A 128 -4.93 -9.62 3.65
CA TYR A 128 -3.58 -9.26 3.22
C TYR A 128 -3.28 -9.49 1.73
N ARG A 129 -4.08 -10.31 1.04
CA ARG A 129 -3.98 -10.50 -0.42
C ARG A 129 -4.74 -9.45 -1.20
N LEU A 130 -5.73 -8.84 -0.55
CA LEU A 130 -6.58 -7.83 -1.13
C LEU A 130 -6.03 -6.42 -0.88
N PHE A 131 -5.55 -6.19 0.34
CA PHE A 131 -5.00 -4.92 0.80
C PHE A 131 -3.47 -5.00 0.93
N GLY A 132 -2.83 -3.83 0.99
CA GLY A 132 -1.39 -3.69 1.05
C GLY A 132 -0.81 -3.06 -0.21
N GLY A 133 0.51 -2.97 -0.27
CA GLY A 133 1.28 -2.58 -1.45
C GLY A 133 1.86 -3.80 -2.15
N HIS A 134 1.34 -4.14 -3.34
CA HIS A 134 1.73 -5.34 -4.10
C HIS A 134 2.27 -4.98 -5.48
N GLU A 135 3.51 -5.39 -5.76
CA GLU A 135 4.06 -5.29 -7.11
C GLU A 135 3.26 -6.17 -8.06
N CYS A 136 2.80 -5.61 -9.16
CA CYS A 136 2.07 -6.32 -10.19
C CYS A 136 2.23 -5.65 -11.55
N GLU A 137 1.70 -6.30 -12.59
CA GLU A 137 1.62 -5.73 -13.94
C GLU A 137 0.17 -5.38 -14.27
N LYS A 138 -0.03 -4.18 -14.81
CA LYS A 138 -1.33 -3.70 -15.28
C LYS A 138 -1.20 -3.12 -16.69
N ASP A 139 -1.95 -3.66 -17.65
CA ASP A 139 -1.96 -3.23 -19.05
C ASP A 139 -0.56 -3.18 -19.70
N GLY A 140 0.32 -4.12 -19.30
CA GLY A 140 1.70 -4.20 -19.76
C GLY A 140 2.65 -3.20 -19.09
N VAL A 141 2.22 -2.57 -18.00
CA VAL A 141 3.01 -1.64 -17.20
C VAL A 141 3.26 -2.24 -15.82
N SER A 142 4.54 -2.44 -15.48
CA SER A 142 4.94 -2.86 -14.14
C SER A 142 4.81 -1.72 -13.13
N GLY A 143 4.34 -2.02 -11.94
CA GLY A 143 4.14 -1.04 -10.88
C GLY A 143 3.64 -1.69 -9.60
N THR A 144 3.15 -0.88 -8.68
CA THR A 144 2.58 -1.34 -7.41
C THR A 144 1.13 -0.92 -7.28
N LEU A 145 0.28 -1.88 -6.94
CA LEU A 145 -1.09 -1.64 -6.55
C LEU A 145 -1.15 -1.46 -5.04
N PHE A 146 -1.61 -0.29 -4.61
CA PHE A 146 -1.87 0.03 -3.21
C PHE A 146 -3.37 -0.02 -2.95
N ARG A 147 -3.76 -0.72 -1.88
CA ARG A 147 -5.13 -0.76 -1.37
C ARG A 147 -5.15 -0.67 0.14
N THR A 148 -6.07 0.11 0.67
CA THR A 148 -6.29 0.18 2.12
C THR A 148 -7.74 0.47 2.45
N TRP A 149 -8.15 0.11 3.67
CA TRP A 149 -9.47 0.40 4.19
C TRP A 149 -9.39 1.53 5.22
N ALA A 150 -10.01 2.66 4.90
CA ALA A 150 -9.98 3.86 5.72
C ALA A 150 -11.35 4.57 5.69
N PRO A 151 -12.42 3.97 6.29
CA PRO A 151 -13.81 4.41 6.12
C PRO A 151 -14.07 5.84 6.59
N TYR A 152 -13.27 6.36 7.51
CA TYR A 152 -13.42 7.70 8.08
C TYR A 152 -12.45 8.73 7.49
N ALA A 153 -11.59 8.33 6.57
CA ALA A 153 -10.68 9.26 5.91
C ALA A 153 -11.43 10.07 4.84
N LEU A 154 -11.12 11.35 4.78
CA LEU A 154 -11.53 12.24 3.69
C LEU A 154 -10.67 11.97 2.44
N ARG A 155 -9.37 11.76 2.64
CA ARG A 155 -8.38 11.46 1.62
C ARG A 155 -7.33 10.51 2.18
N VAL A 156 -6.86 9.59 1.34
CA VAL A 156 -5.69 8.74 1.59
C VAL A 156 -4.70 8.96 0.45
N SER A 157 -3.42 9.04 0.77
CA SER A 157 -2.33 9.11 -0.22
C SER A 157 -1.21 8.17 0.13
N VAL A 158 -0.52 7.70 -0.90
CA VAL A 158 0.71 6.91 -0.73
C VAL A 158 1.90 7.88 -0.66
N VAL A 159 2.74 7.74 0.37
CA VAL A 159 3.93 8.57 0.58
C VAL A 159 5.17 7.71 0.78
N GLY A 160 6.31 8.22 0.36
CA GLY A 160 7.62 7.60 0.49
C GLY A 160 8.69 8.47 -0.17
N ASP A 161 9.93 7.97 -0.24
CA ASP A 161 11.03 8.71 -0.88
C ASP A 161 10.76 9.03 -2.35
N PHE A 162 10.00 8.17 -3.03
CA PHE A 162 9.63 8.33 -4.45
C PHE A 162 8.78 9.57 -4.75
N ASN A 163 8.20 10.22 -3.75
CA ASN A 163 7.45 11.47 -3.88
C ASN A 163 7.82 12.51 -2.81
N ASN A 164 9.01 12.38 -2.21
CA ASN A 164 9.50 13.27 -1.14
C ASN A 164 8.53 13.38 0.05
N TRP A 165 7.80 12.31 0.34
CA TRP A 165 6.79 12.25 1.42
C TRP A 165 5.66 13.27 1.26
N ASP A 166 5.40 13.75 0.04
CA ASP A 166 4.33 14.71 -0.28
C ASP A 166 3.03 13.97 -0.63
N GLY A 167 2.10 13.92 0.31
CA GLY A 167 0.80 13.26 0.15
C GLY A 167 -0.14 13.92 -0.86
N ARG A 168 0.24 15.06 -1.44
CA ARG A 168 -0.54 15.72 -2.49
C ARG A 168 -0.36 15.04 -3.85
N ILE A 169 0.73 14.28 -4.06
CA ILE A 169 1.11 13.76 -5.38
C ILE A 169 0.33 12.49 -5.75
N TYR A 170 0.23 11.52 -4.82
CA TYR A 170 -0.39 10.22 -5.07
C TYR A 170 -1.63 10.01 -4.21
N GLN A 171 -2.67 10.79 -4.49
CA GLN A 171 -3.97 10.67 -3.83
C GLN A 171 -4.71 9.45 -4.37
N MET A 172 -5.20 8.60 -3.47
CA MET A 172 -5.88 7.34 -3.83
C MET A 172 -7.36 7.59 -4.14
N GLU A 173 -7.89 6.83 -5.09
CA GLU A 173 -9.32 6.81 -5.41
C GLU A 173 -10.10 6.00 -4.39
N ARG A 174 -11.17 6.56 -3.85
CA ARG A 174 -12.14 5.85 -3.01
C ARG A 174 -13.06 5.03 -3.91
N ILE A 175 -12.86 3.71 -3.95
CA ILE A 175 -13.54 2.81 -4.88
C ILE A 175 -14.81 2.18 -4.31
N THR A 176 -15.07 2.32 -3.00
CA THR A 176 -16.31 1.84 -2.37
C THR A 176 -16.86 2.84 -1.36
N GLU A 177 -18.16 2.84 -1.14
CA GLU A 177 -18.81 3.65 -0.10
C GLU A 177 -18.31 3.29 1.31
N ASN A 178 -17.88 2.05 1.52
CA ASN A 178 -17.33 1.55 2.78
C ASN A 178 -15.89 2.02 3.06
N GLY A 179 -15.30 2.84 2.18
CA GLY A 179 -14.01 3.48 2.39
C GLY A 179 -12.80 2.62 2.03
N ILE A 180 -12.90 1.82 0.99
CA ILE A 180 -11.74 1.19 0.36
C ILE A 180 -11.14 2.18 -0.63
N TYR A 181 -9.83 2.40 -0.52
CA TYR A 181 -9.04 3.26 -1.38
C TYR A 181 -8.05 2.44 -2.20
N GLU A 182 -7.86 2.84 -3.46
CA GLU A 182 -6.97 2.16 -4.41
C GLU A 182 -6.17 3.17 -5.22
N LEU A 183 -4.89 2.82 -5.50
CA LEU A 183 -4.08 3.50 -6.52
C LEU A 183 -3.03 2.53 -7.06
N PHE A 184 -2.92 2.43 -8.38
CA PHE A 184 -1.78 1.81 -9.04
C PHE A 184 -0.73 2.86 -9.37
N ILE A 185 0.50 2.67 -8.89
CA ILE A 185 1.61 3.59 -9.17
C ILE A 185 2.62 2.88 -10.07
N PRO A 186 2.70 3.28 -11.35
CA PRO A 186 3.66 2.73 -12.30
C PRO A 186 5.11 2.93 -11.84
N GLY A 187 5.95 1.91 -12.07
CA GLY A 187 7.39 1.98 -11.82
C GLY A 187 7.84 1.71 -10.39
N LEU A 188 6.93 1.65 -9.43
CA LEU A 188 7.27 1.20 -8.07
C LEU A 188 7.33 -0.34 -8.03
N CYS A 189 8.31 -0.89 -7.31
CA CYS A 189 8.56 -2.33 -7.25
C CYS A 189 8.72 -2.83 -5.81
N ALA A 190 8.80 -4.14 -5.65
CA ALA A 190 9.07 -4.77 -4.37
C ALA A 190 10.36 -4.22 -3.73
N GLY A 191 10.33 -4.02 -2.41
CA GLY A 191 11.38 -3.38 -1.65
C GLY A 191 11.20 -1.86 -1.50
N THR A 192 10.26 -1.22 -2.21
CA THR A 192 9.95 0.20 -2.02
C THR A 192 9.32 0.42 -0.64
N GLU A 193 9.86 1.37 0.12
CA GLU A 193 9.30 1.80 1.40
C GLU A 193 8.16 2.80 1.19
N TYR A 194 7.08 2.66 1.96
CA TYR A 194 5.93 3.54 1.88
C TYR A 194 5.17 3.64 3.20
N MET A 195 4.34 4.67 3.30
CA MET A 195 3.29 4.82 4.32
C MET A 195 2.03 5.41 3.68
N TYR A 196 0.94 5.50 4.43
CA TYR A 196 -0.25 6.22 4.05
C TYR A 196 -0.35 7.54 4.80
N GLU A 197 -0.49 8.63 4.06
CA GLU A 197 -0.91 9.91 4.63
C GLU A 197 -2.43 10.00 4.54
N MET A 198 -3.09 10.21 5.67
CA MET A 198 -4.55 10.27 5.77
C MET A 198 -4.99 11.65 6.25
N LYS A 199 -5.98 12.24 5.59
CA LYS A 199 -6.67 13.45 6.02
C LYS A 199 -8.05 13.09 6.56
N PHE A 200 -8.44 13.70 7.66
CA PHE A 200 -9.75 13.51 8.30
C PHE A 200 -10.48 14.85 8.43
N HIS A 201 -11.81 14.81 8.50
CA HIS A 201 -12.58 16.03 8.74
C HIS A 201 -12.21 16.69 10.06
N GLY A 202 -11.84 17.98 10.01
CA GLY A 202 -11.54 18.79 11.20
C GLY A 202 -10.33 18.34 12.01
N ARG A 203 -9.42 17.54 11.42
CA ARG A 203 -8.18 17.07 12.05
C ARG A 203 -6.98 17.29 11.15
N GLU A 204 -5.79 17.29 11.76
CA GLU A 204 -4.53 17.28 11.03
C GLU A 204 -4.34 15.97 10.26
N THR A 205 -3.49 16.02 9.24
CA THR A 205 -3.06 14.82 8.52
C THR A 205 -2.27 13.90 9.44
N ALA A 206 -2.45 12.60 9.27
CA ALA A 206 -1.71 11.58 9.99
C ALA A 206 -1.00 10.66 9.01
N ILE A 207 0.29 10.42 9.23
CA ILE A 207 1.05 9.38 8.50
C ILE A 207 0.94 8.09 9.29
N LYS A 208 0.55 7.00 8.61
CA LYS A 208 0.32 5.68 9.22
C LYS A 208 0.96 4.59 8.37
N ALA A 209 1.50 3.59 9.07
CA ALA A 209 1.90 2.35 8.42
C ALA A 209 0.68 1.62 7.84
N ASP A 210 0.93 0.78 6.85
CA ASP A 210 -0.10 -0.06 6.26
C ASP A 210 -0.43 -1.24 7.21
N PRO A 211 -1.68 -1.37 7.68
CA PRO A 211 -2.07 -2.47 8.55
C PRO A 211 -2.02 -3.84 7.86
N TYR A 212 -2.00 -3.87 6.54
CA TYR A 212 -1.95 -5.09 5.72
C TYR A 212 -0.58 -5.36 5.10
N ALA A 213 0.43 -4.54 5.40
CA ALA A 213 1.80 -4.80 4.96
C ALA A 213 2.25 -6.19 5.41
N MET A 214 2.95 -6.90 4.53
CA MET A 214 3.56 -8.20 4.81
C MET A 214 5.03 -8.06 5.22
N GLU A 215 5.62 -6.88 4.99
CA GLU A 215 7.01 -6.57 5.25
C GLU A 215 7.15 -5.12 5.73
N ALA A 216 8.11 -4.87 6.61
CA ALA A 216 8.43 -3.54 7.12
C ALA A 216 9.93 -3.38 7.34
N THR A 217 10.40 -2.15 7.39
CA THR A 217 11.80 -1.83 7.72
C THR A 217 12.12 -2.14 9.18
N ARG A 218 13.41 -2.21 9.52
CA ARG A 218 13.90 -2.60 10.86
C ARG A 218 14.08 -1.42 11.82
N TYR A 219 13.64 -0.23 11.45
CA TYR A 219 13.86 0.99 12.22
C TYR A 219 12.74 1.23 13.24
N ALA A 220 13.00 2.10 14.19
CA ALA A 220 12.02 2.51 15.20
C ALA A 220 10.77 3.18 14.58
N ASP A 221 10.96 3.86 13.44
CA ASP A 221 9.91 4.45 12.62
C ASP A 221 9.68 3.58 11.37
N ALA A 222 9.35 2.31 11.58
CA ALA A 222 9.30 1.35 10.51
C ALA A 222 8.27 1.73 9.45
N HIS A 223 8.75 1.76 8.21
CA HIS A 223 7.92 1.93 7.03
C HIS A 223 7.41 0.57 6.55
N SER A 224 6.24 0.55 5.96
CA SER A 224 5.74 -0.59 5.22
C SER A 224 6.55 -0.79 3.94
N VAL A 225 6.74 -2.03 3.51
CA VAL A 225 7.54 -2.36 2.33
C VAL A 225 6.66 -3.06 1.29
N VAL A 226 6.75 -2.63 0.04
CA VAL A 226 6.07 -3.26 -1.09
C VAL A 226 6.57 -4.70 -1.25
N THR A 227 5.66 -5.65 -1.36
CA THR A 227 5.97 -7.05 -1.60
C THR A 227 5.59 -7.48 -3.02
N LYS A 228 6.21 -8.57 -3.50
CA LYS A 228 5.76 -9.21 -4.74
C LYS A 228 4.37 -9.79 -4.51
N SER A 229 3.48 -9.58 -5.47
CA SER A 229 2.16 -10.21 -5.43
C SER A 229 2.29 -11.70 -5.69
N ASP A 230 1.85 -12.53 -4.73
CA ASP A 230 1.57 -13.95 -4.99
C ASP A 230 0.30 -14.13 -5.86
N VAL A 231 -0.36 -13.02 -6.24
CA VAL A 231 -1.63 -12.98 -6.98
C VAL A 231 -1.42 -12.96 -8.50
N THR A 232 -0.25 -13.40 -9.01
CA THR A 232 -0.03 -13.50 -10.46
C THR A 232 -0.84 -14.61 -11.13
N ASP A 233 -1.71 -15.29 -10.42
CA ASP A 233 -2.54 -16.34 -11.00
C ASP A 233 -4.03 -15.96 -10.97
N LYS A 234 -4.48 -15.12 -11.93
CA LYS A 234 -5.92 -14.90 -12.23
C LYS A 234 -6.68 -16.22 -12.43
N SER A 235 -5.97 -17.34 -12.69
CA SER A 235 -6.53 -18.69 -12.83
C SER A 235 -6.79 -19.37 -11.49
N GLN A 236 -6.15 -18.95 -10.37
CA GLN A 236 -6.34 -19.58 -9.06
C GLN A 236 -7.41 -18.90 -8.20
N ALA A 237 -7.65 -17.60 -8.37
CA ALA A 237 -8.73 -16.91 -7.68
C ALA A 237 -10.12 -17.44 -8.13
N ALA A 238 -10.27 -17.80 -9.40
CA ALA A 238 -11.52 -18.37 -9.95
C ALA A 238 -11.66 -19.89 -9.79
N LYS A 239 -10.59 -20.61 -9.42
CA LYS A 239 -10.56 -22.08 -9.28
C LYS A 239 -10.56 -22.59 -7.86
N SER A 240 -10.73 -21.76 -6.87
CA SER A 240 -10.93 -22.18 -5.48
C SER A 240 -12.36 -22.67 -5.19
N THR A 241 -13.18 -22.86 -6.24
CA THR A 241 -14.42 -23.61 -6.12
C THR A 241 -14.12 -25.07 -6.42
N ASN A 242 -13.97 -25.87 -5.36
CA ASN A 242 -14.12 -27.32 -5.34
C ASN A 242 -13.52 -28.09 -6.51
N THR A 243 -12.30 -28.56 -6.37
CA THR A 243 -11.97 -29.95 -6.73
C THR A 243 -10.61 -30.33 -6.15
N GLY A 244 -10.60 -31.38 -5.37
CA GLY A 244 -9.41 -32.21 -5.16
C GLY A 244 -8.62 -31.87 -3.89
N ALA A 245 -8.76 -32.76 -2.95
CA ALA A 245 -7.90 -32.98 -1.81
C ALA A 245 -6.49 -32.36 -1.93
N ALA A 246 -6.35 -31.10 -1.59
CA ALA A 246 -5.09 -30.62 -1.07
C ALA A 246 -4.82 -31.51 0.12
N LYS A 247 -3.77 -32.34 0.03
CA LYS A 247 -3.27 -33.09 1.18
C LYS A 247 -3.19 -32.08 2.32
N LYS A 248 -4.14 -32.15 3.27
CA LYS A 248 -3.99 -31.51 4.56
C LYS A 248 -2.61 -31.91 5.03
N LYS A 249 -1.61 -31.04 4.94
CA LYS A 249 -0.43 -31.16 5.77
C LYS A 249 -1.01 -31.16 7.17
N THR A 250 -1.11 -32.35 7.73
CA THR A 250 -1.50 -32.55 9.12
C THR A 250 -0.56 -31.67 9.93
N PHE A 251 -1.05 -30.53 10.36
CA PHE A 251 -0.51 -29.89 11.56
C PHE A 251 -0.43 -31.01 12.61
N ALA A 252 0.72 -31.04 13.26
CA ALA A 252 1.13 -32.13 14.11
C ALA A 252 -0.03 -32.74 14.90
N LYS A 253 -0.14 -34.06 14.82
CA LYS A 253 -1.08 -34.91 15.55
C LYS A 253 -0.79 -34.90 17.06
N SER A 254 -0.68 -33.80 17.69
CA SER A 254 -0.63 -33.71 19.13
C SER A 254 -1.15 -32.35 19.59
N VAL A 255 -2.40 -32.10 19.28
CA VAL A 255 -3.13 -31.29 20.24
C VAL A 255 -3.21 -32.23 21.46
N ASN A 256 -2.45 -31.95 22.50
CA ASN A 256 -2.57 -32.58 23.79
C ASN A 256 -4.06 -32.60 24.16
N LYS A 257 -4.67 -33.77 24.23
CA LYS A 257 -6.04 -33.93 24.69
C LYS A 257 -6.16 -33.72 26.21
N GLY A 258 -5.11 -33.24 26.83
CA GLY A 258 -4.99 -32.99 28.27
C GLY A 258 -5.20 -31.51 28.66
N ALA A 259 -4.87 -31.20 29.88
CA ALA A 259 -4.91 -29.84 30.40
C ALA A 259 -3.97 -28.91 29.60
N VAL A 260 -4.43 -27.69 29.32
CA VAL A 260 -3.67 -26.66 28.63
C VAL A 260 -3.04 -25.72 29.65
N SER A 261 -1.72 -25.51 29.54
CA SER A 261 -0.98 -24.49 30.30
C SER A 261 -0.28 -23.58 29.31
N VAL A 262 -0.58 -22.28 29.34
CA VAL A 262 -0.10 -21.30 28.38
C VAL A 262 0.91 -20.37 29.03
N LEU A 263 2.07 -20.21 28.41
CA LEU A 263 3.04 -19.16 28.75
C LEU A 263 2.74 -17.95 27.86
N GLU A 264 2.38 -16.82 28.46
CA GLU A 264 2.39 -15.52 27.79
C GLU A 264 3.79 -14.90 27.88
N VAL A 265 4.38 -14.53 26.73
CA VAL A 265 5.76 -14.04 26.69
C VAL A 265 5.91 -12.90 25.69
N LYS A 266 6.61 -11.88 26.09
CA LYS A 266 7.15 -10.87 25.17
C LYS A 266 8.53 -11.33 24.68
N LEU A 267 8.74 -11.30 23.37
CA LEU A 267 10.03 -11.71 22.79
C LEU A 267 11.17 -10.80 23.27
N LYS A 268 10.86 -9.54 23.57
CA LYS A 268 11.81 -8.59 24.15
C LYS A 268 12.39 -9.10 25.47
N ASP A 269 11.58 -9.63 26.37
CA ASP A 269 12.05 -10.09 27.68
C ASP A 269 13.06 -11.25 27.52
N ILE A 270 12.82 -12.13 26.54
CA ILE A 270 13.77 -13.21 26.23
C ILE A 270 15.03 -12.65 25.54
N ALA A 271 14.86 -11.69 24.63
CA ALA A 271 15.96 -11.03 23.95
C ALA A 271 16.87 -10.28 24.93
N ASP A 272 16.31 -9.61 25.93
CA ASP A 272 17.07 -8.91 26.96
C ASP A 272 17.91 -9.89 27.81
N ILE A 273 17.46 -11.12 28.01
CA ILE A 273 18.24 -12.19 28.67
C ILE A 273 19.39 -12.69 27.78
N ILE A 274 19.17 -12.81 26.46
CA ILE A 274 20.18 -13.27 25.49
C ILE A 274 21.22 -12.18 25.22
N GLY A 275 20.81 -10.90 25.21
CA GLY A 275 21.67 -9.76 24.92
C GLY A 275 21.85 -9.50 23.42
N THR A 276 23.07 -9.16 23.00
CA THR A 276 23.38 -8.72 21.64
C THR A 276 23.12 -9.76 20.55
N ASP A 277 23.10 -11.05 20.93
CA ASP A 277 22.91 -12.17 20.00
C ASP A 277 21.43 -12.58 19.84
N ALA A 278 20.52 -11.73 20.30
CA ALA A 278 19.09 -12.00 20.22
C ALA A 278 18.62 -11.99 18.76
N ALA A 279 18.22 -13.17 18.30
CA ALA A 279 17.61 -13.42 17.00
C ALA A 279 16.51 -14.46 17.17
N TYR A 280 15.61 -14.61 16.21
CA TYR A 280 14.52 -15.59 16.28
C TYR A 280 15.00 -17.02 16.58
N GLY A 281 16.15 -17.44 16.04
CA GLY A 281 16.76 -18.74 16.34
C GLY A 281 17.16 -18.90 17.79
N THR A 282 17.94 -17.97 18.34
CA THR A 282 18.40 -17.99 19.73
C THR A 282 17.26 -17.82 20.73
N ILE A 283 16.24 -17.03 20.36
CA ILE A 283 15.00 -16.89 21.15
C ILE A 283 14.23 -18.21 21.17
N ALA A 284 14.13 -18.92 20.04
CA ALA A 284 13.48 -20.22 19.98
C ALA A 284 14.13 -21.23 20.91
N ASP A 285 15.45 -21.33 20.91
CA ASP A 285 16.21 -22.27 21.75
C ASP A 285 15.97 -21.98 23.24
N LYS A 286 16.00 -20.70 23.64
CA LYS A 286 15.72 -20.28 25.03
C LYS A 286 14.29 -20.58 25.48
N LEU A 287 13.30 -20.31 24.61
CA LEU A 287 11.91 -20.61 24.89
C LEU A 287 11.67 -22.11 25.03
N ILE A 288 12.26 -22.94 24.16
CA ILE A 288 12.16 -24.40 24.22
C ILE A 288 12.72 -24.94 25.55
N GLU A 289 13.89 -24.47 25.95
CA GLU A 289 14.51 -24.83 27.21
C GLU A 289 13.59 -24.53 28.39
N TYR A 290 13.11 -23.28 28.49
CA TYR A 290 12.26 -22.81 29.58
C TYR A 290 10.91 -23.52 29.63
N VAL A 291 10.22 -23.62 28.52
CA VAL A 291 8.85 -24.18 28.42
C VAL A 291 8.85 -25.66 28.81
N LYS A 292 9.88 -26.42 28.38
CA LYS A 292 10.03 -27.84 28.78
C LYS A 292 10.31 -27.99 30.27
N ALA A 293 11.18 -27.18 30.82
CA ALA A 293 11.51 -27.22 32.25
C ALA A 293 10.32 -26.84 33.14
N ALA A 294 9.52 -25.87 32.71
CA ALA A 294 8.36 -25.35 33.44
C ALA A 294 7.05 -26.14 33.19
N GLY A 295 7.02 -27.03 32.19
CA GLY A 295 5.85 -27.88 31.88
C GLY A 295 4.70 -27.14 31.17
N TYR A 296 4.96 -26.04 30.51
CA TYR A 296 3.96 -25.37 29.66
C TYR A 296 3.70 -26.16 28.37
N THR A 297 2.45 -26.14 27.91
CA THR A 297 2.01 -26.84 26.70
C THR A 297 1.88 -25.91 25.49
N HIS A 298 1.70 -24.62 25.73
CA HIS A 298 1.51 -23.60 24.69
C HIS A 298 2.28 -22.33 25.02
N ILE A 299 2.64 -21.58 23.99
CA ILE A 299 3.22 -20.26 24.09
C ILE A 299 2.30 -19.26 23.39
N GLN A 300 1.96 -18.18 24.06
CA GLN A 300 1.33 -17.02 23.50
C GLN A 300 2.36 -15.91 23.38
N ILE A 301 2.80 -15.61 22.16
CA ILE A 301 3.69 -14.49 21.90
C ILE A 301 2.86 -13.22 21.97
N MET A 302 3.17 -12.38 22.96
CA MET A 302 2.55 -11.06 23.11
C MET A 302 3.09 -10.10 22.07
N SER A 303 2.26 -9.19 21.59
CA SER A 303 2.74 -8.07 20.80
C SER A 303 3.77 -7.31 21.62
N ASP A 304 4.97 -7.23 21.11
CA ASP A 304 6.00 -6.37 21.67
C ASP A 304 5.71 -4.91 21.30
N ASP A 305 6.35 -3.96 22.00
CA ASP A 305 6.31 -2.53 21.68
C ASP A 305 6.87 -2.37 20.26
N GLY A 306 5.97 -2.71 19.33
CA GLY A 306 6.34 -3.07 17.98
C GLY A 306 6.82 -1.90 17.21
N VAL A 307 7.38 -2.25 16.14
CA VAL A 307 7.86 -1.53 14.98
C VAL A 307 7.19 -0.16 14.73
N PHE A 308 6.03 0.12 15.30
CA PHE A 308 5.22 1.31 15.04
C PHE A 308 4.73 2.04 16.33
N SER A 309 5.29 1.76 17.49
CA SER A 309 4.89 2.42 18.74
C SER A 309 5.77 3.63 19.04
N HIS A 310 5.19 4.81 19.05
CA HIS A 310 5.90 6.05 19.31
C HIS A 310 6.24 6.32 20.78
N LYS A 311 5.64 5.69 21.76
CA LYS A 311 5.93 5.87 23.20
C LYS A 311 5.39 4.72 24.04
N GLY A 312 6.23 3.77 24.41
CA GLY A 312 6.04 2.82 25.50
C GLY A 312 4.70 2.06 25.53
N TYR A 313 4.75 0.82 25.95
CA TYR A 313 3.60 -0.06 26.25
C TYR A 313 2.31 0.15 25.42
N SER A 314 2.36 -0.12 24.13
CA SER A 314 1.18 -0.19 23.32
C SER A 314 0.92 -1.65 22.93
N TYR A 315 -0.24 -2.18 23.31
CA TYR A 315 -0.76 -3.43 22.77
C TYR A 315 -1.41 -3.25 21.39
N ALA A 316 -1.34 -2.04 20.81
CA ALA A 316 -1.88 -1.73 19.51
C ALA A 316 -0.94 -2.22 18.41
N ALA A 317 -1.38 -3.19 17.63
CA ALA A 317 -0.70 -3.61 16.42
C ALA A 317 -0.85 -2.51 15.36
N ALA A 318 0.26 -2.06 14.77
CA ALA A 318 0.23 -1.15 13.65
C ALA A 318 0.18 -1.89 12.31
N SER A 319 0.62 -3.14 12.27
CA SER A 319 0.40 -4.10 11.19
C SER A 319 -0.02 -5.44 11.76
N TYR A 320 -0.94 -6.12 11.07
CA TYR A 320 -1.44 -7.44 11.51
C TYR A 320 -0.59 -8.60 10.98
N TYR A 321 0.28 -8.37 10.00
CA TYR A 321 0.94 -9.44 9.25
C TYR A 321 2.46 -9.37 9.28
N VAL A 322 3.04 -8.29 9.75
CA VAL A 322 4.50 -8.12 9.88
C VAL A 322 4.97 -8.66 11.24
N PRO A 323 5.81 -9.69 11.28
CA PRO A 323 6.49 -10.08 12.51
C PRO A 323 7.50 -9.01 12.93
N LEU A 324 7.95 -9.06 14.19
CA LEU A 324 8.96 -8.13 14.71
C LEU A 324 10.28 -8.23 13.93
N THR A 325 10.54 -7.29 13.04
CA THR A 325 11.72 -7.31 12.17
C THR A 325 13.04 -7.13 12.92
N LYS A 326 12.98 -6.68 14.17
CA LYS A 326 14.15 -6.51 15.06
C LYS A 326 14.96 -7.79 15.25
N TYR A 327 14.31 -8.95 15.28
CA TYR A 327 14.94 -10.24 15.59
C TYR A 327 15.22 -11.11 14.36
N GLY A 328 14.87 -10.66 13.18
CA GLY A 328 15.07 -11.37 11.92
C GLY A 328 13.97 -11.13 10.90
N SER A 329 13.99 -11.91 9.83
CA SER A 329 13.01 -11.88 8.76
C SER A 329 11.72 -12.62 9.13
N ALA A 330 10.68 -12.49 8.30
CA ALA A 330 9.45 -13.29 8.42
C ALA A 330 9.72 -14.80 8.30
N GLU A 331 10.72 -15.20 7.50
CA GLU A 331 11.14 -16.59 7.38
C GLU A 331 11.81 -17.11 8.67
N ASP A 332 12.63 -16.29 9.32
CA ASP A 332 13.23 -16.62 10.61
C ASP A 332 12.16 -16.79 11.69
N PHE A 333 11.10 -15.95 11.66
CA PHE A 333 9.95 -16.12 12.55
C PHE A 333 9.19 -17.43 12.30
N LYS A 334 8.98 -17.81 11.03
CA LYS A 334 8.41 -19.13 10.69
C LYS A 334 9.28 -20.28 11.20
N GLN A 335 10.60 -20.14 11.14
CA GLN A 335 11.52 -21.14 11.68
C GLN A 335 11.43 -21.23 13.20
N LEU A 336 11.27 -20.09 13.93
CA LEU A 336 10.99 -20.09 15.36
C LEU A 336 9.74 -20.91 15.67
N VAL A 337 8.62 -20.60 15.00
CA VAL A 337 7.34 -21.33 15.19
C VAL A 337 7.51 -22.82 14.89
N ASN A 338 8.18 -23.17 13.78
CA ASN A 338 8.43 -24.57 13.43
C ASN A 338 9.32 -25.28 14.47
N SER A 339 10.29 -24.62 15.06
CA SER A 339 11.16 -25.18 16.10
C SER A 339 10.38 -25.45 17.39
N LEU A 340 9.52 -24.51 17.79
CA LEU A 340 8.61 -24.70 18.92
C LEU A 340 7.65 -25.88 18.69
N HIS A 341 7.04 -25.98 17.51
CA HIS A 341 6.16 -27.09 17.15
C HIS A 341 6.89 -28.45 17.15
N LYS A 342 8.15 -28.50 16.67
CA LYS A 342 8.96 -29.74 16.71
C LYS A 342 9.34 -30.14 18.14
N ALA A 343 9.43 -29.18 19.03
CA ALA A 343 9.78 -29.44 20.42
C ALA A 343 8.60 -29.96 21.26
N GLY A 344 7.37 -29.93 20.70
CA GLY A 344 6.12 -30.40 21.33
C GLY A 344 5.36 -29.30 22.05
#